data_5b0d4126c7889a95f96f8978a6a6e3aa
#
_entry.id   5b0d4126c7889a95f96f8978a6a6e3aa
#
_cell.length_a   1.000
_cell.length_b   1.000
_cell.length_c   1.000
_cell.angle_alpha   90.00
_cell.angle_beta   90.00
_cell.angle_gamma   90.00
#
_symmetry.space_group_name_H-M   'P 1'
#
loop_
_entity.id
_entity.type
_entity.pdbx_description
1 polymer ?
#
loop_
_entity_poly.entity_id
_entity_poly.type
_entity_poly.pdbx_seq_one_letter_code
_entity_poly.pdbx_strand_id
1 'polypeptide(L)'
;MLIGFHRSHEASVVLIEEDGQPLFAASEERFSRVKMQGGWPQLTAAHVAEHYPIEAARAAHGGLPLSQRFGREARLALYNARHGRLQDVHPKRFRKLVDVAFGRTASSESAVFPGLDREYVDHHTCHAASAWYPSGFPEAEIVTVDGVGDTYSSRFFHGKNGRMTPRAAFFHTEFPLGHHYEYITAMLGFHPHRHAGKITGLSAHGSRDDRLMRKLEKWLDEIWSARKGRPYFFMLHSQHGSTKNDPAFDQALRELRDARQTVFGDWSNMDISWAIQELLEREVTRLIERVIPKIDGQPICLAGGVFANVKLNKLVKEMGFGSLFVQPAMGDGGLAFGAPLYLRAESEPLAPFRLESVYLGPEYSDDEILRAIRAEGLEGRHYDAIEPEIARLIADGRVVARFNGRMEFGPRSLGNRSILYHCSDASVNDWLNKRLDRTEFMPFAPATIEDEAKASFSDLDGCEHTAEFMTITSDCSEQFRRTCPAAVHVDGTARPQIVRKQTNPSFHRTLEEYRKLTGVGTVVNTSFNMHEEPIVCVPEDAVRSFIRGHLDYLAIGPYLVENPKLGPVVGKPPRRQTAGDPSGRRDA
;
A
#
# COMPACT_ATOMS: atom_id res chain seq x y z
N MET A 1 -17.23 -5.49 -20.70
CA MET A 1 -16.51 -4.65 -19.71
C MET A 1 -17.16 -4.80 -18.34
N LEU A 2 -16.37 -4.87 -17.27
CA LEU A 2 -16.88 -4.95 -15.89
C LEU A 2 -16.32 -3.77 -15.08
N ILE A 3 -17.15 -3.25 -14.17
CA ILE A 3 -16.78 -2.18 -13.25
C ILE A 3 -16.82 -2.68 -11.81
N GLY A 4 -15.72 -2.53 -11.10
CA GLY A 4 -15.60 -2.88 -9.70
C GLY A 4 -15.67 -1.67 -8.79
N PHE A 5 -16.34 -1.81 -7.65
CA PHE A 5 -16.47 -0.79 -6.63
C PHE A 5 -16.08 -1.33 -5.27
N HIS A 6 -15.40 -0.51 -4.49
CA HIS A 6 -15.28 -0.68 -3.06
C HIS A 6 -15.72 0.60 -2.33
N ARG A 7 -16.49 0.46 -1.24
CA ARG A 7 -17.14 1.57 -0.55
C ARG A 7 -16.80 1.72 0.94
N SER A 8 -15.92 0.89 1.47
CA SER A 8 -15.44 1.01 2.85
C SER A 8 -14.33 2.08 2.92
N HIS A 9 -13.45 2.01 3.91
CA HIS A 9 -12.22 2.78 3.87
C HIS A 9 -11.41 2.40 2.61
N GLU A 10 -10.62 3.31 2.07
CA GLU A 10 -9.95 3.13 0.77
C GLU A 10 -10.91 2.90 -0.40
N ALA A 11 -12.04 3.61 -0.41
CA ALA A 11 -13.01 3.52 -1.50
C ALA A 11 -12.34 3.69 -2.87
N SER A 12 -12.74 2.89 -3.85
CA SER A 12 -12.05 2.80 -5.15
C SER A 12 -12.99 2.34 -6.26
N VAL A 13 -12.58 2.63 -7.50
CA VAL A 13 -13.24 2.16 -8.73
C VAL A 13 -12.20 1.55 -9.65
N VAL A 14 -12.53 0.43 -10.27
CA VAL A 14 -11.70 -0.26 -11.25
C VAL A 14 -12.55 -0.66 -12.46
N LEU A 15 -12.03 -0.45 -13.66
CA LEU A 15 -12.58 -0.98 -14.91
C LEU A 15 -11.67 -2.08 -15.44
N ILE A 16 -12.27 -3.20 -15.85
CA ILE A 16 -11.57 -4.28 -16.55
C ILE A 16 -12.26 -4.63 -17.87
N GLU A 17 -11.49 -5.11 -18.80
CA GLU A 17 -11.98 -5.70 -20.05
C GLU A 17 -12.53 -7.12 -19.83
N GLU A 18 -13.10 -7.73 -20.89
CA GLU A 18 -13.63 -9.10 -20.84
C GLU A 18 -12.54 -10.16 -20.61
N ASP A 19 -11.31 -9.88 -20.98
CA ASP A 19 -10.14 -10.75 -20.74
C ASP A 19 -9.51 -10.53 -19.34
N GLY A 20 -10.07 -9.63 -18.53
CA GLY A 20 -9.62 -9.31 -17.19
C GLY A 20 -8.56 -8.20 -17.12
N GLN A 21 -8.07 -7.69 -18.26
CA GLN A 21 -7.06 -6.62 -18.26
C GLN A 21 -7.63 -5.31 -17.70
N PRO A 22 -6.88 -4.61 -16.81
CA PRO A 22 -7.36 -3.37 -16.24
C PRO A 22 -7.23 -2.20 -17.22
N LEU A 23 -8.32 -1.46 -17.40
CA LEU A 23 -8.37 -0.23 -18.20
C LEU A 23 -8.14 1.02 -17.34
N PHE A 24 -8.73 1.03 -16.15
CA PHE A 24 -8.66 2.14 -15.21
C PHE A 24 -8.73 1.62 -13.78
N ALA A 25 -7.99 2.26 -12.88
CA ALA A 25 -8.10 2.03 -11.44
C ALA A 25 -7.69 3.27 -10.66
N ALA A 26 -8.51 3.71 -9.70
CA ALA A 26 -8.16 4.79 -8.80
C ALA A 26 -8.92 4.70 -7.47
N SER A 27 -8.30 5.21 -6.41
CA SER A 27 -8.91 5.37 -5.10
C SER A 27 -9.56 6.75 -4.98
N GLU A 28 -10.70 6.84 -4.30
CA GLU A 28 -11.45 8.07 -4.08
C GLU A 28 -10.63 9.16 -3.38
N GLU A 29 -9.72 8.76 -2.48
CA GLU A 29 -8.83 9.69 -1.78
C GLU A 29 -8.00 10.57 -2.73
N ARG A 30 -7.69 10.07 -3.93
CA ARG A 30 -6.90 10.80 -4.93
C ARG A 30 -7.66 12.02 -5.47
N PHE A 31 -8.96 11.87 -5.67
CA PHE A 31 -9.85 12.93 -6.14
C PHE A 31 -10.38 13.81 -5.01
N SER A 32 -10.80 13.22 -3.90
CA SER A 32 -11.38 13.94 -2.76
C SER A 32 -10.35 14.70 -1.91
N ARG A 33 -9.07 14.35 -2.02
CA ARG A 33 -7.95 14.81 -1.19
C ARG A 33 -8.11 14.48 0.30
N VAL A 34 -8.96 13.51 0.62
CA VAL A 34 -9.16 12.99 1.98
C VAL A 34 -8.55 11.60 2.10
N LYS A 35 -7.44 11.49 2.84
CA LYS A 35 -6.68 10.24 2.97
C LYS A 35 -7.53 9.11 3.55
N MET A 36 -7.47 7.93 2.91
CA MET A 36 -8.28 6.75 3.21
C MET A 36 -9.80 7.04 3.17
N GLN A 37 -10.22 7.88 2.21
CA GLN A 37 -11.63 8.22 2.02
C GLN A 37 -12.48 6.96 1.94
N GLY A 38 -13.49 6.88 2.81
CA GLY A 38 -14.50 5.84 2.80
C GLY A 38 -15.83 6.36 2.24
N GLY A 39 -16.79 5.47 2.11
CA GLY A 39 -18.09 5.74 1.53
C GLY A 39 -18.14 5.39 0.04
N TRP A 40 -19.17 5.86 -0.64
CA TRP A 40 -19.30 5.65 -2.08
C TRP A 40 -18.22 6.46 -2.83
N PRO A 41 -17.46 5.87 -3.77
CA PRO A 41 -16.39 6.56 -4.51
C PRO A 41 -16.96 7.49 -5.60
N GLN A 42 -17.59 8.57 -5.19
CA GLN A 42 -18.43 9.42 -6.05
C GLN A 42 -17.61 10.18 -7.10
N LEU A 43 -16.48 10.76 -6.71
CA LEU A 43 -15.65 11.55 -7.62
C LEU A 43 -14.94 10.65 -8.63
N THR A 44 -14.41 9.51 -8.15
CA THR A 44 -13.78 8.51 -9.03
C THR A 44 -14.79 7.91 -10.00
N ALA A 45 -16.00 7.60 -9.53
CA ALA A 45 -17.08 7.09 -10.36
C ALA A 45 -17.55 8.13 -11.41
N ALA A 46 -17.63 9.41 -11.05
CA ALA A 46 -17.95 10.49 -11.97
C ALA A 46 -16.89 10.61 -13.08
N HIS A 47 -15.60 10.56 -12.70
CA HIS A 47 -14.50 10.56 -13.68
C HIS A 47 -14.61 9.39 -14.66
N VAL A 48 -14.92 8.18 -14.16
CA VAL A 48 -15.11 7.00 -15.02
C VAL A 48 -16.30 7.20 -15.99
N ALA A 49 -17.43 7.73 -15.50
CA ALA A 49 -18.62 7.97 -16.33
C ALA A 49 -18.36 8.99 -17.45
N GLU A 50 -17.48 9.95 -17.19
CA GLU A 50 -17.13 10.99 -18.17
C GLU A 50 -16.18 10.48 -19.26
N HIS A 51 -15.26 9.58 -18.93
CA HIS A 51 -14.15 9.21 -19.81
C HIS A 51 -14.25 7.81 -20.44
N TYR A 52 -15.19 6.96 -19.97
CA TYR A 52 -15.29 5.56 -20.41
C TYR A 52 -16.73 5.18 -20.78
N PRO A 53 -16.97 4.38 -21.86
CA PRO A 53 -18.30 3.92 -22.26
C PRO A 53 -18.77 2.77 -21.35
N ILE A 54 -19.47 3.11 -20.27
CA ILE A 54 -19.89 2.15 -19.22
C ILE A 54 -21.35 1.71 -19.31
N GLU A 55 -22.11 2.14 -20.32
CA GLU A 55 -23.55 1.90 -20.44
C GLU A 55 -23.94 0.40 -20.44
N ALA A 56 -23.05 -0.47 -20.91
CA ALA A 56 -23.23 -1.93 -20.92
C ALA A 56 -22.36 -2.67 -19.89
N ALA A 57 -21.77 -1.96 -18.90
CA ALA A 57 -20.89 -2.58 -17.92
C ALA A 57 -21.71 -3.33 -16.85
N ARG A 58 -21.22 -4.52 -16.43
CA ARG A 58 -21.72 -5.20 -15.21
C ARG A 58 -20.98 -4.67 -14.00
N ALA A 59 -21.71 -4.43 -12.89
CA ALA A 59 -21.14 -3.87 -11.68
C ALA A 59 -20.85 -4.96 -10.63
N ALA A 60 -19.65 -4.93 -10.07
CA ALA A 60 -19.19 -5.81 -9.00
C ALA A 60 -18.84 -5.00 -7.73
N HIS A 61 -19.32 -5.42 -6.57
CA HIS A 61 -18.99 -4.83 -5.28
C HIS A 61 -18.09 -5.73 -4.45
N GLY A 62 -16.97 -5.20 -3.98
CA GLY A 62 -16.13 -5.84 -2.98
C GLY A 62 -16.73 -5.72 -1.58
N GLY A 63 -17.02 -6.87 -0.94
CA GLY A 63 -17.64 -6.99 0.36
C GLY A 63 -19.14 -7.25 0.33
N LEU A 64 -19.59 -8.22 1.11
CA LEU A 64 -21.00 -8.64 1.15
C LEU A 64 -21.87 -7.66 1.92
N PRO A 65 -23.14 -7.42 1.49
CA PRO A 65 -24.13 -6.71 2.29
C PRO A 65 -24.53 -7.52 3.54
N LEU A 66 -25.03 -6.84 4.58
CA LEU A 66 -25.41 -7.48 5.84
C LEU A 66 -26.39 -8.63 5.66
N SER A 67 -27.34 -8.52 4.72
CA SER A 67 -28.31 -9.56 4.40
C SER A 67 -27.66 -10.88 3.97
N GLN A 68 -26.59 -10.81 3.18
CA GLN A 68 -25.86 -11.99 2.70
C GLN A 68 -24.85 -12.53 3.74
N ARG A 69 -24.48 -11.73 4.76
CA ARG A 69 -23.58 -12.13 5.85
C ARG A 69 -24.29 -12.85 7.00
N PHE A 70 -25.62 -12.85 7.05
CA PHE A 70 -26.39 -13.36 8.19
C PHE A 70 -25.98 -14.77 8.64
N GLY A 71 -25.84 -15.71 7.72
CA GLY A 71 -25.40 -17.09 8.03
C GLY A 71 -23.96 -17.17 8.57
N ARG A 72 -23.08 -16.24 8.20
CA ARG A 72 -21.70 -16.14 8.72
C ARG A 72 -21.68 -15.52 10.11
N GLU A 73 -22.47 -14.47 10.33
CA GLU A 73 -22.64 -13.84 11.65
C GLU A 73 -23.22 -14.85 12.68
N ALA A 74 -24.16 -15.69 12.26
CA ALA A 74 -24.69 -16.75 13.11
C ALA A 74 -23.64 -17.82 13.46
N ARG A 75 -22.81 -18.25 12.49
CA ARG A 75 -21.69 -19.17 12.74
C ARG A 75 -20.63 -18.56 13.65
N LEU A 76 -20.30 -17.28 13.46
CA LEU A 76 -19.39 -16.56 14.35
C LEU A 76 -19.94 -16.48 15.78
N ALA A 77 -21.24 -16.21 15.95
CA ALA A 77 -21.88 -16.19 17.26
C ALA A 77 -21.81 -17.56 17.95
N LEU A 78 -22.06 -18.65 17.21
CA LEU A 78 -21.94 -20.03 17.73
C LEU A 78 -20.49 -20.38 18.09
N TYR A 79 -19.52 -19.99 17.25
CA TYR A 79 -18.10 -20.16 17.54
C TYR A 79 -17.71 -19.45 18.85
N ASN A 80 -18.09 -18.18 18.97
CA ASN A 80 -17.80 -17.37 20.15
C ASN A 80 -18.47 -17.94 21.42
N ALA A 81 -19.72 -18.43 21.32
CA ALA A 81 -20.42 -19.09 22.42
C ALA A 81 -19.68 -20.33 22.91
N ARG A 82 -19.20 -21.19 21.98
CA ARG A 82 -18.47 -22.43 22.32
C ARG A 82 -17.12 -22.13 23.00
N HIS A 83 -16.52 -20.97 22.75
CA HIS A 83 -15.23 -20.57 23.32
C HIS A 83 -15.38 -19.57 24.49
N GLY A 84 -16.57 -19.42 25.05
CA GLY A 84 -16.83 -18.48 26.16
C GLY A 84 -16.75 -17.01 25.76
N ARG A 85 -16.71 -16.71 24.45
CA ARG A 85 -16.58 -15.36 23.87
C ARG A 85 -17.92 -14.84 23.37
N LEU A 86 -18.99 -14.98 24.17
CA LEU A 86 -20.32 -14.47 23.81
C LEU A 86 -20.25 -12.97 23.54
N GLN A 87 -20.37 -12.60 22.28
CA GLN A 87 -20.63 -11.22 21.91
C GLN A 87 -22.12 -10.94 22.22
N ASP A 88 -22.39 -9.93 23.05
CA ASP A 88 -23.73 -9.38 23.13
C ASP A 88 -24.08 -8.90 21.72
N VAL A 89 -25.13 -9.45 21.14
CA VAL A 89 -25.69 -8.93 19.88
C VAL A 89 -26.15 -7.51 20.20
N HIS A 90 -25.33 -6.53 19.73
CA HIS A 90 -25.59 -5.13 20.04
C HIS A 90 -26.98 -4.77 19.50
N PRO A 91 -27.92 -4.25 20.32
CA PRO A 91 -29.30 -3.98 19.87
C PRO A 91 -29.38 -3.17 18.58
N LYS A 92 -28.43 -2.23 18.36
CA LYS A 92 -28.32 -1.46 17.12
C LYS A 92 -27.94 -2.31 15.91
N ARG A 93 -27.13 -3.37 16.09
CA ARG A 93 -26.76 -4.29 14.99
C ARG A 93 -27.94 -5.19 14.63
N PHE A 94 -28.65 -5.68 15.62
CA PHE A 94 -29.88 -6.45 15.44
C PHE A 94 -30.96 -5.58 14.75
N ARG A 95 -31.16 -4.33 15.21
CA ARG A 95 -32.09 -3.39 14.59
C ARG A 95 -31.73 -3.11 13.14
N LYS A 96 -30.43 -2.89 12.85
CA LYS A 96 -29.92 -2.68 11.49
C LYS A 96 -30.10 -3.92 10.59
N LEU A 97 -29.95 -5.15 11.14
CA LEU A 97 -30.25 -6.40 10.45
C LEU A 97 -31.76 -6.54 10.15
N VAL A 98 -32.61 -6.14 11.09
CA VAL A 98 -34.05 -6.10 10.93
C VAL A 98 -34.45 -5.05 9.87
N ASP A 99 -33.89 -3.85 9.93
CA ASP A 99 -34.17 -2.79 8.95
C ASP A 99 -33.75 -3.19 7.52
N VAL A 100 -32.62 -3.90 7.38
CA VAL A 100 -32.18 -4.48 6.09
C VAL A 100 -33.10 -5.63 5.65
N ALA A 101 -33.47 -6.53 6.56
CA ALA A 101 -34.37 -7.65 6.25
C ALA A 101 -35.77 -7.18 5.81
N PHE A 102 -36.21 -6.02 6.30
CA PHE A 102 -37.51 -5.43 5.95
C PHE A 102 -37.39 -4.30 4.90
N GLY A 103 -36.23 -4.17 4.20
CA GLY A 103 -36.06 -3.22 3.11
C GLY A 103 -36.12 -1.72 3.52
N ARG A 104 -35.89 -1.43 4.82
CA ARG A 104 -36.02 -0.07 5.38
C ARG A 104 -34.79 0.83 5.25
N THR A 105 -33.71 0.33 4.69
CA THR A 105 -32.51 1.13 4.38
C THR A 105 -32.48 1.43 2.89
N ALA A 106 -32.96 2.61 2.49
CA ALA A 106 -32.63 3.17 1.20
C ALA A 106 -31.10 3.44 1.19
N SER A 107 -30.35 2.75 0.33
CA SER A 107 -28.98 3.10 0.09
C SER A 107 -28.95 4.42 -0.67
N SER A 108 -28.16 5.40 -0.22
CA SER A 108 -27.84 6.64 -0.96
C SER A 108 -26.96 6.35 -2.20
N GLU A 109 -27.06 5.15 -2.72
CA GLU A 109 -26.24 4.61 -3.79
C GLU A 109 -26.82 5.07 -5.12
N SER A 110 -25.99 5.76 -5.91
CA SER A 110 -26.11 5.78 -7.35
C SER A 110 -26.84 6.93 -8.06
N ALA A 111 -26.47 8.15 -7.76
CA ALA A 111 -26.74 9.21 -8.76
C ALA A 111 -25.88 9.06 -10.03
N VAL A 112 -24.70 8.40 -9.94
CA VAL A 112 -23.73 8.31 -11.05
C VAL A 112 -24.00 7.14 -12.00
N PHE A 113 -24.52 5.99 -11.50
CA PHE A 113 -24.80 4.81 -12.33
C PHE A 113 -26.21 4.26 -12.06
N PRO A 114 -27.27 4.96 -12.50
CA PRO A 114 -28.63 4.45 -12.36
C PRO A 114 -28.84 3.25 -13.30
N GLY A 115 -29.28 2.13 -12.75
CA GLY A 115 -29.69 0.97 -13.55
C GLY A 115 -28.65 -0.11 -13.80
N LEU A 116 -27.42 0.00 -13.26
CA LEU A 116 -26.47 -1.10 -13.30
C LEU A 116 -26.87 -2.21 -12.30
N ASP A 117 -27.06 -3.43 -12.80
CA ASP A 117 -27.18 -4.61 -11.95
C ASP A 117 -25.88 -4.82 -11.16
N ARG A 118 -26.03 -5.04 -9.84
CA ARG A 118 -24.90 -5.08 -8.92
C ARG A 118 -24.78 -6.44 -8.26
N GLU A 119 -23.65 -7.07 -8.47
CA GLU A 119 -23.29 -8.31 -7.81
C GLU A 119 -22.31 -8.04 -6.67
N TYR A 120 -22.45 -8.77 -5.56
CA TYR A 120 -21.60 -8.62 -4.38
C TYR A 120 -20.70 -9.84 -4.23
N VAL A 121 -19.41 -9.58 -4.06
CA VAL A 121 -18.39 -10.60 -3.86
C VAL A 121 -17.82 -10.49 -2.44
N ASP A 122 -17.61 -11.62 -1.80
CA ASP A 122 -17.02 -11.69 -0.46
C ASP A 122 -15.68 -10.98 -0.38
N HIS A 123 -15.43 -10.24 0.70
CA HIS A 123 -14.25 -9.42 0.93
C HIS A 123 -12.93 -10.16 0.66
N HIS A 124 -12.71 -11.29 1.34
CA HIS A 124 -11.47 -12.06 1.17
C HIS A 124 -11.39 -12.77 -0.19
N THR A 125 -12.53 -13.07 -0.81
CA THR A 125 -12.56 -13.56 -2.19
C THR A 125 -12.10 -12.49 -3.17
N CYS A 126 -12.49 -11.22 -2.94
CA CYS A 126 -11.98 -10.09 -3.72
C CYS A 126 -10.46 -9.94 -3.56
N HIS A 127 -9.96 -9.95 -2.32
CA HIS A 127 -8.51 -9.93 -2.08
C HIS A 127 -7.79 -11.06 -2.82
N ALA A 128 -8.29 -12.29 -2.72
CA ALA A 128 -7.69 -13.45 -3.36
C ALA A 128 -7.68 -13.31 -4.90
N ALA A 129 -8.79 -12.87 -5.48
CA ALA A 129 -8.91 -12.66 -6.92
C ALA A 129 -7.98 -11.54 -7.40
N SER A 130 -7.89 -10.44 -6.65
CA SER A 130 -7.01 -9.31 -6.98
C SER A 130 -5.52 -9.68 -6.93
N ALA A 131 -5.14 -10.70 -6.16
CA ALA A 131 -3.76 -11.17 -6.07
C ALA A 131 -3.45 -12.24 -7.12
N TRP A 132 -4.31 -13.23 -7.31
CA TRP A 132 -3.96 -14.38 -8.14
C TRP A 132 -4.12 -14.14 -9.64
N TYR A 133 -5.26 -13.59 -10.09
CA TYR A 133 -5.46 -13.40 -11.53
C TYR A 133 -4.39 -12.50 -12.17
N PRO A 134 -3.97 -11.37 -11.55
CA PRO A 134 -2.93 -10.53 -12.14
C PRO A 134 -1.48 -10.98 -11.81
N SER A 135 -1.29 -12.12 -11.13
CA SER A 135 0.05 -12.62 -10.78
C SER A 135 0.80 -13.23 -11.96
N GLY A 136 0.08 -13.75 -12.96
CA GLY A 136 0.62 -14.56 -14.05
C GLY A 136 0.90 -16.02 -13.67
N PHE A 137 0.60 -16.46 -12.42
CA PHE A 137 0.83 -17.83 -11.99
C PHE A 137 -0.35 -18.73 -12.37
N PRO A 138 -0.16 -19.75 -13.23
CA PRO A 138 -1.23 -20.66 -13.66
C PRO A 138 -1.81 -21.48 -12.50
N GLU A 139 -1.00 -21.75 -11.48
CA GLU A 139 -1.37 -22.42 -10.24
C GLU A 139 -0.63 -21.75 -9.08
N ALA A 140 -1.33 -21.45 -7.98
CA ALA A 140 -0.74 -20.84 -6.79
C ALA A 140 -1.56 -21.10 -5.53
N GLU A 141 -0.89 -21.08 -4.37
CA GLU A 141 -1.54 -20.85 -3.09
C GLU A 141 -1.86 -19.36 -2.94
N ILE A 142 -2.99 -19.05 -2.31
CA ILE A 142 -3.46 -17.67 -2.16
C ILE A 142 -3.82 -17.45 -0.69
N VAL A 143 -3.21 -16.45 -0.08
CA VAL A 143 -3.40 -16.14 1.34
C VAL A 143 -3.87 -14.69 1.47
N THR A 144 -4.95 -14.50 2.21
CA THR A 144 -5.47 -13.17 2.51
C THR A 144 -5.55 -12.98 4.01
N VAL A 145 -4.92 -11.90 4.53
CA VAL A 145 -4.93 -11.55 5.96
C VAL A 145 -5.23 -10.07 6.12
N ASP A 146 -6.25 -9.78 6.94
CA ASP A 146 -6.70 -8.41 7.20
C ASP A 146 -7.07 -8.21 8.68
N GLY A 147 -7.51 -7.01 9.06
CA GLY A 147 -8.12 -6.77 10.36
C GLY A 147 -9.45 -7.51 10.46
N VAL A 148 -10.39 -7.23 9.57
CA VAL A 148 -11.67 -7.95 9.42
C VAL A 148 -12.33 -7.66 8.07
N GLY A 149 -12.69 -8.70 7.35
CA GLY A 149 -13.49 -8.63 6.13
C GLY A 149 -14.64 -9.65 6.16
N ASP A 150 -15.89 -9.19 6.11
CA ASP A 150 -17.09 -10.05 6.13
C ASP A 150 -17.05 -11.15 7.19
N THR A 151 -16.60 -10.82 8.43
CA THR A 151 -16.44 -11.67 9.62
C THR A 151 -15.11 -12.42 9.76
N TYR A 152 -14.36 -12.58 8.70
CA TYR A 152 -13.07 -13.26 8.72
C TYR A 152 -11.92 -12.26 8.87
N SER A 153 -10.79 -12.69 9.42
CA SER A 153 -9.50 -11.98 9.37
C SER A 153 -8.54 -12.62 8.39
N SER A 154 -8.75 -13.89 8.04
CA SER A 154 -7.93 -14.53 7.03
C SER A 154 -8.66 -15.63 6.29
N ARG A 155 -8.32 -15.82 5.01
CA ARG A 155 -8.78 -16.92 4.19
C ARG A 155 -7.68 -17.44 3.29
N PHE A 156 -7.76 -18.71 2.98
CA PHE A 156 -6.83 -19.42 2.12
C PHE A 156 -7.57 -20.01 0.93
N PHE A 157 -6.97 -19.89 -0.24
CA PHE A 157 -7.50 -20.46 -1.48
C PHE A 157 -6.37 -21.15 -2.25
N HIS A 158 -6.77 -21.99 -3.16
CA HIS A 158 -5.91 -22.56 -4.18
C HIS A 158 -6.42 -22.16 -5.56
N GLY A 159 -5.57 -21.50 -6.33
CA GLY A 159 -5.86 -21.09 -7.69
C GLY A 159 -5.31 -22.09 -8.69
N LYS A 160 -6.18 -22.61 -9.59
CA LYS A 160 -5.79 -23.55 -10.65
C LYS A 160 -6.83 -23.58 -11.76
N ASN A 161 -6.39 -23.75 -13.01
CA ASN A 161 -7.28 -23.87 -14.17
C ASN A 161 -8.29 -22.71 -14.28
N GLY A 162 -7.83 -21.48 -14.00
CA GLY A 162 -8.64 -20.27 -14.08
C GLY A 162 -9.72 -20.12 -12.98
N ARG A 163 -9.69 -20.94 -11.93
CA ARG A 163 -10.65 -20.90 -10.83
C ARG A 163 -9.96 -20.95 -9.47
N MET A 164 -10.57 -20.29 -8.48
CA MET A 164 -10.12 -20.32 -7.08
C MET A 164 -10.98 -21.29 -6.25
N THR A 165 -10.33 -22.15 -5.48
CA THR A 165 -10.99 -23.07 -4.56
C THR A 165 -10.66 -22.69 -3.12
N PRO A 166 -11.64 -22.41 -2.21
CA PRO A 166 -11.35 -22.10 -0.83
C PRO A 166 -10.79 -23.32 -0.07
N ARG A 167 -9.74 -23.09 0.74
CA ARG A 167 -9.11 -24.12 1.60
C ARG A 167 -9.45 -23.96 3.07
N ALA A 168 -9.32 -22.72 3.60
CA ALA A 168 -9.55 -22.44 5.02
C ALA A 168 -10.06 -21.01 5.21
N ALA A 169 -10.69 -20.76 6.37
CA ALA A 169 -11.11 -19.43 6.79
C ALA A 169 -11.06 -19.35 8.32
N PHE A 170 -10.60 -18.19 8.84
CA PHE A 170 -10.46 -17.94 10.27
C PHE A 170 -11.23 -16.66 10.64
N PHE A 171 -12.03 -16.73 11.68
CA PHE A 171 -12.77 -15.56 12.14
C PHE A 171 -11.84 -14.53 12.76
N HIS A 172 -12.21 -13.25 12.67
CA HIS A 172 -11.44 -12.17 13.28
C HIS A 172 -11.30 -12.30 14.79
N THR A 173 -12.21 -13.02 15.47
CA THR A 173 -12.11 -13.32 16.89
C THR A 173 -11.16 -14.46 17.21
N GLU A 174 -10.84 -15.28 16.24
CA GLU A 174 -9.88 -16.39 16.34
C GLU A 174 -8.45 -15.92 16.02
N PHE A 175 -8.31 -15.01 15.06
CA PHE A 175 -7.02 -14.55 14.55
C PHE A 175 -7.01 -13.01 14.37
N PRO A 176 -6.93 -12.23 15.45
CA PRO A 176 -7.10 -10.78 15.44
C PRO A 176 -5.84 -9.96 15.17
N LEU A 177 -4.83 -10.49 14.47
CA LEU A 177 -3.49 -9.89 14.38
C LEU A 177 -3.49 -8.48 13.78
N GLY A 178 -4.30 -8.21 12.75
CA GLY A 178 -4.42 -6.87 12.19
C GLY A 178 -4.84 -5.85 13.26
N HIS A 179 -5.85 -6.21 14.09
CA HIS A 179 -6.30 -5.35 15.19
C HIS A 179 -5.26 -5.23 16.31
N HIS A 180 -4.53 -6.28 16.63
CA HIS A 180 -3.44 -6.21 17.62
C HIS A 180 -2.36 -5.23 17.16
N TYR A 181 -2.03 -5.26 15.89
CA TYR A 181 -1.06 -4.30 15.30
C TYR A 181 -1.57 -2.86 15.36
N GLU A 182 -2.87 -2.63 15.07
CA GLU A 182 -3.54 -1.34 15.24
C GLU A 182 -3.49 -0.82 16.67
N TYR A 183 -3.69 -1.71 17.68
CA TYR A 183 -3.63 -1.33 19.09
C TYR A 183 -2.25 -0.81 19.48
N ILE A 184 -1.20 -1.51 19.08
CA ILE A 184 0.16 -1.07 19.36
C ILE A 184 0.48 0.21 18.59
N THR A 185 0.03 0.35 17.34
CA THR A 185 0.17 1.60 16.58
C THR A 185 -0.43 2.79 17.34
N ALA A 186 -1.66 2.63 17.84
CA ALA A 186 -2.35 3.66 18.63
C ALA A 186 -1.69 3.91 20.00
N MET A 187 -1.26 2.85 20.68
CA MET A 187 -0.55 2.90 21.96
C MET A 187 0.72 3.75 21.87
N LEU A 188 1.47 3.63 20.78
CA LEU A 188 2.70 4.36 20.52
C LEU A 188 2.47 5.80 20.02
N GLY A 189 1.20 6.26 19.99
CA GLY A 189 0.83 7.63 19.66
C GLY A 189 0.58 7.90 18.19
N PHE A 190 0.55 6.86 17.35
CA PHE A 190 0.30 6.96 15.91
C PHE A 190 -1.17 6.71 15.55
N HIS A 191 -1.57 7.08 14.34
CA HIS A 191 -2.91 6.80 13.85
C HIS A 191 -3.04 5.30 13.50
N PRO A 192 -3.98 4.53 14.13
CA PRO A 192 -4.03 3.07 14.05
C PRO A 192 -4.08 2.52 12.62
N HIS A 193 -4.88 3.14 11.75
CA HIS A 193 -5.09 2.65 10.38
C HIS A 193 -4.09 3.18 9.35
N ARG A 194 -3.46 4.35 9.62
CA ARG A 194 -2.60 5.03 8.62
C ARG A 194 -1.12 4.80 8.83
N HIS A 195 -0.71 4.51 10.06
CA HIS A 195 0.69 4.56 10.46
C HIS A 195 1.29 3.20 10.85
N ALA A 196 0.64 2.09 10.50
CA ALA A 196 1.20 0.75 10.76
C ALA A 196 2.63 0.58 10.21
N GLY A 197 2.93 1.16 9.04
CA GLY A 197 4.28 1.15 8.47
C GLY A 197 5.35 1.83 9.34
N LYS A 198 4.97 2.78 10.21
CA LYS A 198 5.91 3.40 11.18
C LYS A 198 6.34 2.41 12.24
N ILE A 199 5.45 1.51 12.67
CA ILE A 199 5.75 0.44 13.63
C ILE A 199 6.73 -0.55 13.00
N THR A 200 6.50 -0.97 11.74
CA THR A 200 7.43 -1.80 10.99
C THR A 200 8.83 -1.15 10.88
N GLY A 201 8.89 0.17 10.65
CA GLY A 201 10.15 0.91 10.63
C GLY A 201 10.84 0.95 12.00
N LEU A 202 10.09 1.25 13.06
CA LEU A 202 10.61 1.29 14.43
C LEU A 202 11.08 -0.09 14.91
N SER A 203 10.44 -1.17 14.47
CA SER A 203 10.77 -2.53 14.90
C SER A 203 12.21 -2.93 14.58
N ALA A 204 12.79 -2.37 13.51
CA ALA A 204 14.18 -2.62 13.12
C ALA A 204 15.20 -2.06 14.11
N HIS A 205 14.81 -1.12 14.97
CA HIS A 205 15.66 -0.52 16.00
C HIS A 205 15.43 -1.13 17.40
N GLY A 206 14.46 -2.04 17.56
CA GLY A 206 14.17 -2.71 18.81
C GLY A 206 15.05 -3.93 19.02
N SER A 207 15.04 -4.43 20.26
CA SER A 207 15.82 -5.58 20.67
C SER A 207 14.93 -6.72 21.14
N ARG A 208 15.39 -7.97 20.94
CA ARG A 208 14.68 -9.15 21.43
C ARG A 208 14.60 -9.14 22.96
N ASP A 209 13.39 -9.23 23.49
CA ASP A 209 13.13 -9.40 24.92
C ASP A 209 11.95 -10.39 25.12
N ASP A 210 12.28 -11.60 25.56
CA ASP A 210 11.30 -12.68 25.79
C ASP A 210 10.34 -12.34 26.96
N ARG A 211 10.73 -11.47 27.90
CA ARG A 211 9.85 -10.98 28.97
C ARG A 211 8.80 -10.03 28.40
N LEU A 212 9.22 -9.13 27.52
CA LEU A 212 8.30 -8.23 26.81
C LEU A 212 7.32 -9.04 25.94
N MET A 213 7.81 -10.03 25.18
CA MET A 213 6.96 -10.88 24.34
C MET A 213 5.85 -11.54 25.16
N ARG A 214 6.19 -12.24 26.26
CA ARG A 214 5.19 -12.88 27.12
C ARG A 214 4.20 -11.88 27.72
N LYS A 215 4.66 -10.69 28.09
CA LYS A 215 3.81 -9.65 28.64
C LYS A 215 2.87 -9.07 27.59
N LEU A 216 3.36 -8.86 26.36
CA LEU A 216 2.57 -8.38 25.23
C LEU A 216 1.46 -9.37 24.86
N GLU A 217 1.81 -10.63 24.67
CA GLU A 217 0.86 -11.70 24.36
C GLU A 217 -0.26 -11.78 25.41
N LYS A 218 0.14 -11.87 26.69
CA LYS A 218 -0.82 -11.93 27.79
C LYS A 218 -1.75 -10.70 27.81
N TRP A 219 -1.19 -9.52 27.66
CA TRP A 219 -1.98 -8.27 27.66
C TRP A 219 -2.93 -8.19 26.46
N LEU A 220 -2.50 -8.59 25.27
CA LEU A 220 -3.36 -8.65 24.08
C LEU A 220 -4.52 -9.65 24.27
N ASP A 221 -4.25 -10.81 24.82
CA ASP A 221 -5.29 -11.82 25.14
C ASP A 221 -6.27 -11.32 26.19
N GLU A 222 -5.80 -10.67 27.24
CA GLU A 222 -6.62 -10.11 28.31
C GLU A 222 -7.55 -9.01 27.76
N ILE A 223 -7.01 -8.07 26.99
CA ILE A 223 -7.78 -6.96 26.42
C ILE A 223 -8.79 -7.46 25.38
N TRP A 224 -8.38 -8.42 24.55
CA TRP A 224 -9.26 -9.03 23.55
C TRP A 224 -10.42 -9.80 24.20
N SER A 225 -10.13 -10.55 25.26
CA SER A 225 -11.12 -11.28 26.04
C SER A 225 -12.05 -10.36 26.82
N ALA A 226 -11.52 -9.32 27.48
CA ALA A 226 -12.31 -8.32 28.19
C ALA A 226 -13.29 -7.58 27.27
N ARG A 227 -12.90 -7.36 26.02
CA ARG A 227 -13.75 -6.77 24.97
C ARG A 227 -14.62 -7.79 24.25
N LYS A 228 -14.63 -9.06 24.69
CA LYS A 228 -15.40 -10.15 24.07
C LYS A 228 -15.13 -10.31 22.56
N GLY A 229 -13.87 -10.11 22.15
CA GLY A 229 -13.46 -10.16 20.74
C GLY A 229 -13.92 -8.96 19.88
N ARG A 230 -14.24 -7.82 20.48
CA ARG A 230 -14.58 -6.58 19.76
C ARG A 230 -13.34 -5.71 19.61
N PRO A 231 -12.94 -5.34 18.38
CA PRO A 231 -11.83 -4.41 18.16
C PRO A 231 -12.13 -3.04 18.78
N TYR A 232 -11.09 -2.32 19.21
CA TYR A 232 -11.20 -0.93 19.69
C TYR A 232 -11.74 -0.01 18.60
N PHE A 233 -11.24 -0.18 17.39
CA PHE A 233 -11.50 0.72 16.26
C PHE A 233 -12.55 0.19 15.28
N PHE A 234 -13.28 -0.85 15.67
CA PHE A 234 -14.34 -1.42 14.83
C PHE A 234 -15.46 -0.40 14.58
N MET A 235 -15.79 -0.17 13.33
CA MET A 235 -16.82 0.79 12.85
C MET A 235 -16.48 2.29 12.99
N LEU A 236 -15.27 2.67 13.39
CA LEU A 236 -14.84 4.08 13.41
C LEU A 236 -14.47 4.62 12.03
N HIS A 237 -14.53 3.80 11.01
CA HIS A 237 -14.52 4.19 9.62
C HIS A 237 -15.90 4.76 9.24
N SER A 238 -16.22 5.92 9.83
CA SER A 238 -17.43 6.62 9.49
C SER A 238 -17.38 7.00 8.02
N GLN A 239 -18.55 7.13 7.40
CA GLN A 239 -18.79 7.45 5.99
C GLN A 239 -18.04 8.69 5.46
N HIS A 240 -17.21 9.35 6.28
CA HIS A 240 -16.58 10.64 6.00
C HIS A 240 -15.05 10.65 6.19
N GLY A 241 -14.39 9.51 6.43
CA GLY A 241 -12.93 9.44 6.58
C GLY A 241 -12.34 10.20 7.78
N SER A 242 -13.17 10.84 8.59
CA SER A 242 -12.77 11.67 9.73
C SER A 242 -13.20 11.01 11.05
N THR A 243 -12.23 10.70 11.90
CA THR A 243 -12.42 10.32 13.30
C THR A 243 -12.50 11.54 14.23
N LYS A 244 -12.46 12.76 13.67
CA LYS A 244 -12.57 13.99 14.47
C LYS A 244 -13.90 14.01 15.20
N ASN A 245 -13.84 14.17 16.53
CA ASN A 245 -14.98 14.25 17.44
C ASN A 245 -15.77 12.93 17.64
N ASP A 246 -15.16 11.74 17.49
CA ASP A 246 -15.75 10.49 17.96
C ASP A 246 -15.30 10.19 19.40
N PRO A 247 -16.16 10.35 20.42
CA PRO A 247 -15.80 10.12 21.83
C PRO A 247 -15.29 8.71 22.11
N ALA A 248 -15.80 7.71 21.41
CA ALA A 248 -15.38 6.31 21.58
C ALA A 248 -13.97 6.07 21.02
N PHE A 249 -13.63 6.73 19.91
CA PHE A 249 -12.27 6.71 19.38
C PHE A 249 -11.28 7.38 20.33
N ASP A 250 -11.61 8.57 20.81
CA ASP A 250 -10.77 9.30 21.74
C ASP A 250 -10.59 8.54 23.06
N GLN A 251 -11.63 7.86 23.56
CA GLN A 251 -11.54 7.00 24.74
C GLN A 251 -10.59 5.83 24.48
N ALA A 252 -10.74 5.13 23.34
CA ALA A 252 -9.87 4.02 22.97
C ALA A 252 -8.41 4.44 22.89
N LEU A 253 -8.12 5.60 22.30
CA LEU A 253 -6.76 6.17 22.25
C LEU A 253 -6.20 6.46 23.65
N ARG A 254 -7.02 7.03 24.57
CA ARG A 254 -6.59 7.28 25.95
C ARG A 254 -6.25 5.96 26.66
N GLU A 255 -7.14 4.97 26.64
CA GLU A 255 -6.92 3.67 27.28
C GLU A 255 -5.64 2.98 26.79
N LEU A 256 -5.36 3.01 25.49
CA LEU A 256 -4.14 2.43 24.92
C LEU A 256 -2.88 3.21 25.29
N ARG A 257 -2.94 4.54 25.33
CA ARG A 257 -1.82 5.40 25.75
C ARG A 257 -1.52 5.24 27.24
N ASP A 258 -2.54 5.10 28.07
CA ASP A 258 -2.37 4.82 29.50
C ASP A 258 -1.70 3.45 29.69
N ALA A 259 -2.07 2.43 28.92
CA ALA A 259 -1.42 1.13 28.94
C ALA A 259 0.06 1.20 28.54
N ARG A 260 0.44 2.12 27.63
CA ARG A 260 1.85 2.38 27.28
C ARG A 260 2.70 2.71 28.53
N GLN A 261 2.17 3.52 29.44
CA GLN A 261 2.88 3.94 30.63
C GLN A 261 2.75 2.91 31.77
N THR A 262 1.54 2.42 32.02
CA THR A 262 1.22 1.58 33.18
C THR A 262 1.63 0.12 33.01
N VAL A 263 1.57 -0.40 31.79
CA VAL A 263 1.87 -1.81 31.49
C VAL A 263 3.26 -1.97 30.87
N PHE A 264 3.64 -1.06 29.98
CA PHE A 264 4.87 -1.17 29.17
C PHE A 264 5.90 -0.08 29.44
N GLY A 265 5.82 0.61 30.59
CA GLY A 265 6.68 1.73 30.94
C GLY A 265 8.18 1.42 30.93
N ASP A 266 8.56 0.15 31.21
CA ASP A 266 9.96 -0.30 31.30
C ASP A 266 10.65 -0.46 29.93
N TRP A 267 9.89 -0.46 28.82
CA TRP A 267 10.42 -0.73 27.48
C TRP A 267 10.34 0.48 26.57
N SER A 268 11.26 0.58 25.62
CA SER A 268 11.24 1.63 24.61
C SER A 268 10.12 1.39 23.59
N ASN A 269 9.75 2.43 22.83
CA ASN A 269 8.81 2.28 21.72
C ASN A 269 9.37 1.35 20.62
N MET A 270 10.69 1.30 20.46
CA MET A 270 11.36 0.43 19.50
C MET A 270 11.23 -1.05 19.91
N ASP A 271 11.42 -1.37 21.20
CA ASP A 271 11.28 -2.73 21.69
C ASP A 271 9.84 -3.23 21.59
N ILE A 272 8.85 -2.39 21.92
CA ILE A 272 7.44 -2.73 21.78
C ILE A 272 7.08 -2.95 20.30
N SER A 273 7.63 -2.12 19.40
CA SER A 273 7.45 -2.29 17.95
C SER A 273 8.08 -3.58 17.46
N TRP A 274 9.26 -3.94 17.96
CA TRP A 274 9.88 -5.22 17.68
C TRP A 274 8.99 -6.40 18.13
N ALA A 275 8.44 -6.32 19.34
CA ALA A 275 7.64 -7.41 19.89
C ALA A 275 6.35 -7.68 19.10
N ILE A 276 5.63 -6.62 18.67
CA ILE A 276 4.41 -6.81 17.85
C ILE A 276 4.74 -7.27 16.43
N GLN A 277 5.88 -6.84 15.87
CA GLN A 277 6.34 -7.31 14.56
C GLN A 277 6.69 -8.80 14.61
N GLU A 278 7.44 -9.23 15.61
CA GLU A 278 7.80 -10.64 15.85
C GLU A 278 6.53 -11.50 16.06
N LEU A 279 5.56 -11.00 16.82
CA LEU A 279 4.28 -11.69 17.03
C LEU A 279 3.54 -11.87 15.70
N LEU A 280 3.46 -10.81 14.89
CA LEU A 280 2.81 -10.84 13.58
C LEU A 280 3.48 -11.86 12.65
N GLU A 281 4.80 -11.79 12.53
CA GLU A 281 5.60 -12.66 11.68
C GLU A 281 5.42 -14.13 12.07
N ARG A 282 5.56 -14.44 13.36
CA ARG A 282 5.42 -15.78 13.91
C ARG A 282 4.02 -16.37 13.71
N GLU A 283 2.98 -15.61 14.01
CA GLU A 283 1.62 -16.13 13.94
C GLU A 283 1.14 -16.29 12.49
N VAL A 284 1.51 -15.39 11.58
CA VAL A 284 1.17 -15.53 10.15
C VAL A 284 1.88 -16.71 9.53
N THR A 285 3.17 -16.90 9.80
CA THR A 285 3.92 -18.05 9.26
C THR A 285 3.39 -19.38 9.80
N ARG A 286 3.09 -19.48 11.11
CA ARG A 286 2.45 -20.66 11.72
C ARG A 286 1.07 -20.96 11.09
N LEU A 287 0.30 -19.92 10.78
CA LEU A 287 -1.00 -20.08 10.13
C LEU A 287 -0.85 -20.62 8.71
N ILE A 288 0.14 -20.12 7.96
CA ILE A 288 0.47 -20.63 6.63
C ILE A 288 0.90 -22.11 6.71
N GLU A 289 1.82 -22.46 7.57
CA GLU A 289 2.28 -23.85 7.78
C GLU A 289 1.13 -24.80 8.16
N ARG A 290 0.20 -24.34 9.01
CA ARG A 290 -0.98 -25.12 9.42
C ARG A 290 -1.91 -25.45 8.26
N VAL A 291 -2.09 -24.52 7.30
CA VAL A 291 -3.02 -24.68 6.17
C VAL A 291 -2.31 -25.27 4.95
N ILE A 292 -1.03 -24.95 4.77
CA ILE A 292 -0.18 -25.39 3.67
C ILE A 292 1.01 -26.19 4.26
N PRO A 293 0.76 -27.42 4.72
CA PRO A 293 1.77 -28.16 5.49
C PRO A 293 2.97 -28.64 4.63
N LYS A 294 2.85 -28.58 3.31
CA LYS A 294 3.93 -28.90 2.39
C LYS A 294 4.21 -27.70 1.50
N ILE A 295 5.33 -27.03 1.74
CA ILE A 295 5.85 -25.97 0.89
C ILE A 295 7.03 -26.57 0.12
N ASP A 296 6.93 -26.60 -1.20
CA ASP A 296 7.86 -27.31 -2.12
C ASP A 296 8.05 -26.50 -3.40
N GLY A 297 8.39 -25.21 -3.24
CA GLY A 297 8.66 -24.32 -4.35
C GLY A 297 7.43 -23.84 -5.14
N GLN A 298 6.19 -24.17 -4.72
CA GLN A 298 4.99 -23.64 -5.39
C GLN A 298 4.88 -22.11 -5.24
N PRO A 299 4.22 -21.42 -6.22
CA PRO A 299 3.93 -20.00 -6.11
C PRO A 299 2.94 -19.67 -5.00
N ILE A 300 3.06 -18.46 -4.43
CA ILE A 300 2.10 -17.90 -3.48
C ILE A 300 1.69 -16.48 -3.88
N CYS A 301 0.40 -16.16 -3.69
CA CYS A 301 -0.16 -14.83 -3.88
C CYS A 301 -0.69 -14.29 -2.56
N LEU A 302 -0.43 -13.02 -2.26
CA LEU A 302 -0.77 -12.38 -0.99
C LEU A 302 -1.61 -11.11 -1.22
N ALA A 303 -2.67 -10.93 -0.43
CA ALA A 303 -3.45 -9.70 -0.33
C ALA A 303 -4.11 -9.54 1.04
N GLY A 304 -4.66 -8.37 1.32
CA GLY A 304 -5.17 -7.93 2.63
C GLY A 304 -4.22 -6.95 3.29
N GLY A 305 -4.76 -6.07 4.12
CA GLY A 305 -4.01 -4.95 4.72
C GLY A 305 -2.74 -5.35 5.49
N VAL A 306 -2.71 -6.57 6.05
CA VAL A 306 -1.53 -7.11 6.75
C VAL A 306 -0.33 -7.29 5.82
N PHE A 307 -0.54 -7.59 4.54
CA PHE A 307 0.56 -7.72 3.57
C PHE A 307 1.07 -6.38 3.00
N ALA A 308 0.61 -5.25 3.55
CA ALA A 308 1.35 -3.98 3.44
C ALA A 308 2.69 -4.01 4.21
N ASN A 309 2.87 -5.00 5.10
CA ASN A 309 4.10 -5.28 5.84
C ASN A 309 5.10 -6.02 4.94
N VAL A 310 5.97 -5.26 4.31
CA VAL A 310 6.94 -5.76 3.32
C VAL A 310 7.99 -6.71 3.91
N LYS A 311 8.26 -6.61 5.23
CA LYS A 311 9.17 -7.52 5.94
C LYS A 311 8.52 -8.90 6.11
N LEU A 312 7.24 -8.94 6.48
CA LEU A 312 6.46 -10.19 6.51
C LEU A 312 6.42 -10.87 5.13
N ASN A 313 6.27 -10.10 4.06
CA ASN A 313 6.22 -10.64 2.70
C ASN A 313 7.53 -11.35 2.32
N LYS A 314 8.69 -10.76 2.68
CA LYS A 314 9.99 -11.42 2.53
C LYS A 314 10.05 -12.73 3.33
N LEU A 315 9.64 -12.69 4.59
CA LEU A 315 9.64 -13.88 5.44
C LEU A 315 8.76 -15.01 4.89
N VAL A 316 7.58 -14.67 4.33
CA VAL A 316 6.72 -15.66 3.66
C VAL A 316 7.43 -16.29 2.46
N LYS A 317 8.17 -15.52 1.66
CA LYS A 317 8.97 -16.06 0.55
C LYS A 317 10.06 -17.02 1.06
N GLU A 318 10.70 -16.69 2.16
CA GLU A 318 11.75 -17.50 2.80
C GLU A 318 11.25 -18.82 3.40
N MET A 319 9.92 -19.01 3.53
CA MET A 319 9.35 -20.31 3.94
C MET A 319 9.55 -21.42 2.89
N GLY A 320 10.07 -21.09 1.69
CA GLY A 320 10.37 -22.06 0.63
C GLY A 320 9.44 -21.98 -0.58
N PHE A 321 8.62 -20.94 -0.69
CA PHE A 321 7.83 -20.69 -1.90
C PHE A 321 8.76 -20.27 -3.06
N GLY A 322 8.57 -20.88 -4.25
CA GLY A 322 9.40 -20.61 -5.43
C GLY A 322 9.21 -19.21 -5.99
N SER A 323 7.97 -18.71 -5.98
CA SER A 323 7.62 -17.38 -6.45
C SER A 323 6.58 -16.74 -5.53
N LEU A 324 6.62 -15.42 -5.42
CA LEU A 324 5.68 -14.66 -4.60
C LEU A 324 5.17 -13.44 -5.37
N PHE A 325 3.85 -13.24 -5.35
CA PHE A 325 3.22 -12.02 -5.83
C PHE A 325 2.36 -11.40 -4.72
N VAL A 326 2.56 -10.11 -4.48
CA VAL A 326 1.73 -9.31 -3.58
C VAL A 326 0.97 -8.30 -4.42
N GLN A 327 -0.37 -8.28 -4.28
CA GLN A 327 -1.18 -7.28 -4.97
C GLN A 327 -0.68 -5.86 -4.66
N PRO A 328 -0.35 -5.03 -5.66
CA PRO A 328 0.14 -3.67 -5.43
C PRO A 328 -0.78 -2.79 -4.59
N ALA A 329 -2.10 -2.91 -4.77
CA ALA A 329 -3.14 -2.32 -3.92
C ALA A 329 -3.67 -3.36 -2.92
N MET A 330 -2.77 -3.90 -2.06
CA MET A 330 -3.04 -5.05 -1.20
C MET A 330 -4.14 -4.85 -0.18
N GLY A 331 -4.41 -3.62 0.27
CA GLY A 331 -5.49 -3.26 1.19
C GLY A 331 -6.86 -3.26 0.54
N ASP A 332 -7.84 -2.68 1.21
CA ASP A 332 -9.24 -2.65 0.76
C ASP A 332 -9.45 -1.93 -0.58
N GLY A 333 -8.54 -1.02 -0.95
CA GLY A 333 -8.55 -0.40 -2.29
C GLY A 333 -8.48 -1.41 -3.44
N GLY A 334 -7.85 -2.58 -3.22
CA GLY A 334 -7.77 -3.67 -4.20
C GLY A 334 -9.04 -4.51 -4.35
N LEU A 335 -10.01 -4.38 -3.45
CA LEU A 335 -11.28 -5.12 -3.53
C LEU A 335 -12.07 -4.77 -4.79
N ALA A 336 -12.02 -3.51 -5.22
CA ALA A 336 -12.63 -3.07 -6.47
C ALA A 336 -11.98 -3.73 -7.70
N PHE A 337 -10.73 -4.17 -7.60
CA PHE A 337 -10.05 -4.90 -8.67
C PHE A 337 -10.43 -6.40 -8.65
N GLY A 338 -10.48 -7.00 -7.46
CA GLY A 338 -10.76 -8.44 -7.33
C GLY A 338 -12.21 -8.82 -7.59
N ALA A 339 -13.18 -7.97 -7.25
CA ALA A 339 -14.59 -8.26 -7.41
C ALA A 339 -14.98 -8.54 -8.87
N PRO A 340 -14.67 -7.68 -9.85
CA PRO A 340 -14.99 -7.96 -11.26
C PRO A 340 -14.19 -9.13 -11.85
N LEU A 341 -12.93 -9.33 -11.43
CA LEU A 341 -12.13 -10.51 -11.87
C LEU A 341 -12.78 -11.80 -11.40
N TYR A 342 -13.23 -11.85 -10.15
CA TYR A 342 -13.92 -13.04 -9.64
C TYR A 342 -15.24 -13.32 -10.39
N LEU A 343 -16.08 -12.30 -10.60
CA LEU A 343 -17.34 -12.48 -11.34
C LEU A 343 -17.10 -12.90 -12.80
N ARG A 344 -16.05 -12.38 -13.43
CA ARG A 344 -15.66 -12.80 -14.77
C ARG A 344 -15.27 -14.28 -14.80
N ALA A 345 -14.50 -14.71 -13.80
CA ALA A 345 -14.07 -16.11 -13.67
C ALA A 345 -15.19 -17.08 -13.29
N GLU A 346 -16.24 -16.62 -12.57
CA GLU A 346 -17.44 -17.44 -12.31
C GLU A 346 -18.22 -17.73 -13.59
N SER A 347 -18.28 -16.76 -14.51
CA SER A 347 -18.96 -16.95 -15.80
C SER A 347 -18.20 -17.96 -16.68
N GLU A 348 -16.89 -17.82 -16.74
CA GLU A 348 -15.99 -18.67 -17.54
C GLU A 348 -14.59 -18.65 -16.91
N PRO A 349 -13.86 -19.79 -16.87
CA PRO A 349 -12.51 -19.80 -16.31
C PRO A 349 -11.64 -18.68 -16.89
N LEU A 350 -11.06 -17.85 -16.02
CA LEU A 350 -10.18 -16.75 -16.38
C LEU A 350 -8.73 -17.18 -16.16
N ALA A 351 -7.95 -17.28 -17.24
CA ALA A 351 -6.52 -17.57 -17.11
C ALA A 351 -5.81 -16.41 -16.39
N PRO A 352 -4.96 -16.71 -15.40
CA PRO A 352 -4.13 -15.67 -14.80
C PRO A 352 -3.24 -14.98 -15.84
N PHE A 353 -3.11 -13.67 -15.70
CA PHE A 353 -2.28 -12.82 -16.54
C PHE A 353 -1.24 -12.08 -15.69
N ARG A 354 -0.13 -11.67 -16.29
CA ARG A 354 0.82 -10.81 -15.60
C ARG A 354 0.31 -9.37 -15.62
N LEU A 355 0.17 -8.74 -14.45
CA LEU A 355 -0.11 -7.32 -14.34
C LEU A 355 1.12 -6.52 -14.81
N GLU A 356 1.08 -6.03 -16.04
CA GLU A 356 2.22 -5.34 -16.63
C GLU A 356 2.44 -3.97 -16.01
N SER A 357 1.38 -3.29 -15.56
CA SER A 357 1.48 -1.92 -15.06
C SER A 357 0.37 -1.60 -14.06
N VAL A 358 0.68 -0.73 -13.11
CA VAL A 358 -0.28 -0.09 -12.19
C VAL A 358 -0.54 1.38 -12.53
N TYR A 359 -0.01 1.89 -13.63
CA TYR A 359 -0.28 3.25 -14.12
C TYR A 359 -1.66 3.28 -14.78
N LEU A 360 -2.70 3.17 -13.95
CA LEU A 360 -4.09 2.94 -14.34
C LEU A 360 -5.02 4.13 -14.04
N GLY A 361 -4.54 5.11 -13.27
CA GLY A 361 -5.29 6.29 -12.90
C GLY A 361 -5.36 7.35 -14.02
N PRO A 362 -5.86 8.56 -13.71
CA PRO A 362 -6.01 9.62 -14.70
C PRO A 362 -4.67 10.12 -15.24
N GLU A 363 -4.73 10.64 -16.46
CA GLU A 363 -3.67 11.33 -17.18
C GLU A 363 -4.18 12.71 -17.63
N TYR A 364 -3.28 13.64 -17.84
CA TYR A 364 -3.61 15.03 -18.17
C TYR A 364 -2.80 15.49 -19.38
N SER A 365 -3.42 16.30 -20.22
CA SER A 365 -2.79 16.90 -21.40
C SER A 365 -1.80 18.01 -21.02
N ASP A 366 -0.89 18.31 -21.94
CA ASP A 366 0.10 19.39 -21.78
C ASP A 366 -0.57 20.76 -21.58
N ASP A 367 -1.75 20.99 -22.18
CA ASP A 367 -2.53 22.21 -22.01
C ASP A 367 -3.13 22.33 -20.61
N GLU A 368 -3.62 21.24 -20.01
CA GLU A 368 -4.10 21.22 -18.62
C GLU A 368 -2.96 21.48 -17.65
N ILE A 369 -1.82 20.83 -17.88
CA ILE A 369 -0.61 21.03 -17.10
C ILE A 369 -0.16 22.50 -17.16
N LEU A 370 -0.08 23.08 -18.36
CA LEU A 370 0.36 24.47 -18.54
C LEU A 370 -0.60 25.47 -17.90
N ARG A 371 -1.92 25.19 -17.96
CA ARG A 371 -2.93 26.01 -17.26
C ARG A 371 -2.72 25.99 -15.75
N ALA A 372 -2.49 24.82 -15.16
CA ALA A 372 -2.24 24.68 -13.71
C ALA A 372 -0.97 25.41 -13.26
N ILE A 373 0.12 25.35 -14.04
CA ILE A 373 1.36 26.09 -13.77
C ILE A 373 1.11 27.60 -13.75
N ARG A 374 0.43 28.12 -14.80
CA ARG A 374 0.16 29.56 -14.96
C ARG A 374 -0.82 30.09 -13.93
N ALA A 375 -1.79 29.28 -13.48
CA ALA A 375 -2.75 29.67 -12.45
C ALA A 375 -2.10 30.06 -11.13
N GLU A 376 -0.96 29.48 -10.79
CA GLU A 376 -0.16 29.82 -9.60
C GLU A 376 0.95 30.86 -9.89
N GLY A 377 0.91 31.52 -11.04
CA GLY A 377 1.87 32.56 -11.44
C GLY A 377 3.28 32.04 -11.71
N LEU A 378 3.44 30.75 -11.99
CA LEU A 378 4.71 30.14 -12.30
C LEU A 378 4.95 30.02 -13.81
N GLU A 379 6.22 29.87 -14.17
CA GLU A 379 6.64 29.62 -15.54
C GLU A 379 7.18 28.19 -15.67
N GLY A 380 6.74 27.46 -16.69
CA GLY A 380 7.23 26.14 -17.06
C GLY A 380 8.09 26.20 -18.32
N ARG A 381 9.33 25.79 -18.22
CA ARG A 381 10.20 25.63 -19.40
C ARG A 381 9.90 24.29 -20.07
N HIS A 382 9.54 24.33 -21.35
CA HIS A 382 9.25 23.12 -22.15
C HIS A 382 10.54 22.41 -22.58
N TYR A 383 10.52 21.07 -22.57
CA TYR A 383 11.57 20.20 -23.08
C TYR A 383 10.99 19.12 -23.98
N ASP A 384 11.58 18.86 -25.13
CA ASP A 384 11.23 17.73 -26.00
C ASP A 384 11.61 16.38 -25.35
N ALA A 385 12.62 16.39 -24.50
CA ALA A 385 13.03 15.25 -23.66
C ALA A 385 13.50 15.80 -22.31
N ILE A 386 12.64 15.64 -21.29
CA ILE A 386 12.88 16.19 -19.95
C ILE A 386 13.77 15.30 -19.08
N GLU A 387 13.87 14.00 -19.41
CA GLU A 387 14.53 12.99 -18.57
C GLU A 387 16.02 13.26 -18.33
N PRO A 388 16.84 13.70 -19.34
CA PRO A 388 18.23 14.06 -19.09
C PRO A 388 18.38 15.23 -18.12
N GLU A 389 17.46 16.19 -18.16
CA GLU A 389 17.49 17.34 -17.26
C GLU A 389 17.11 16.95 -15.83
N ILE A 390 16.07 16.10 -15.66
CA ILE A 390 15.73 15.52 -14.35
C ILE A 390 16.96 14.79 -13.76
N ALA A 391 17.60 13.95 -14.55
CA ALA A 391 18.78 13.19 -14.15
C ALA A 391 19.95 14.11 -13.73
N ARG A 392 20.21 15.17 -14.49
CA ARG A 392 21.24 16.17 -14.17
C ARG A 392 20.95 16.87 -12.85
N LEU A 393 19.72 17.33 -12.64
CA LEU A 393 19.31 18.00 -11.40
C LEU A 393 19.48 17.09 -10.18
N ILE A 394 19.09 15.81 -10.27
CA ILE A 394 19.30 14.85 -9.18
C ILE A 394 20.80 14.62 -8.93
N ALA A 395 21.61 14.51 -9.98
CA ALA A 395 23.06 14.36 -9.86
C ALA A 395 23.73 15.61 -9.25
N ASP A 396 23.15 16.79 -9.46
CA ASP A 396 23.57 18.05 -8.84
C ASP A 396 23.05 18.21 -7.38
N GLY A 397 22.38 17.20 -6.83
CA GLY A 397 21.83 17.21 -5.46
C GLY A 397 20.59 18.07 -5.31
N ARG A 398 19.75 18.15 -6.34
CA ARG A 398 18.45 18.86 -6.31
C ARG A 398 17.29 17.89 -6.12
N VAL A 399 16.28 18.33 -5.35
CA VAL A 399 15.03 17.59 -5.17
C VAL A 399 14.13 17.85 -6.36
N VAL A 400 13.76 16.80 -7.06
CA VAL A 400 12.85 16.88 -8.20
C VAL A 400 11.54 16.18 -7.90
N ALA A 401 10.44 16.94 -7.86
CA ALA A 401 9.09 16.37 -7.91
C ALA A 401 8.77 16.00 -9.36
N ARG A 402 8.23 14.80 -9.55
CA ARG A 402 7.85 14.29 -10.87
C ARG A 402 6.36 13.99 -10.93
N PHE A 403 5.69 14.57 -11.93
CA PHE A 403 4.31 14.33 -12.29
C PHE A 403 4.24 14.03 -13.79
N ASN A 404 3.97 12.76 -14.16
CA ASN A 404 4.06 12.33 -15.55
C ASN A 404 3.05 11.23 -15.86
N GLY A 405 2.45 11.26 -17.07
CA GLY A 405 1.56 10.22 -17.57
C GLY A 405 0.47 9.81 -16.59
N ARG A 406 -0.02 8.58 -16.72
CA ARG A 406 -1.08 8.01 -15.87
C ARG A 406 -0.61 7.81 -14.43
N MET A 407 -1.50 8.13 -13.46
CA MET A 407 -1.25 7.96 -12.03
C MET A 407 -1.20 6.47 -11.64
N GLU A 408 -0.38 6.16 -10.64
CA GLU A 408 -0.27 4.82 -10.05
C GLU A 408 -1.52 4.46 -9.23
N PHE A 409 -2.01 3.21 -9.37
CA PHE A 409 -3.02 2.61 -8.50
C PHE A 409 -2.35 1.87 -7.34
N GLY A 410 -2.80 2.14 -6.11
CA GLY A 410 -2.25 1.58 -4.88
C GLY A 410 -1.61 2.64 -3.97
N PRO A 411 -1.07 2.22 -2.81
CA PRO A 411 -0.58 3.14 -1.77
C PRO A 411 0.82 3.70 -2.04
N ARG A 412 1.52 3.22 -3.08
CA ARG A 412 2.90 3.61 -3.38
C ARG A 412 2.99 4.50 -4.60
N SER A 413 3.88 5.48 -4.57
CA SER A 413 4.30 6.19 -5.77
C SER A 413 5.41 5.39 -6.48
N LEU A 414 5.25 5.23 -7.79
CA LEU A 414 6.13 4.38 -8.60
C LEU A 414 6.78 5.16 -9.76
N GLY A 415 7.01 6.44 -9.54
CA GLY A 415 7.72 7.29 -10.47
C GLY A 415 6.86 8.36 -11.14
N ASN A 416 5.55 8.15 -11.31
CA ASN A 416 4.69 9.12 -12.00
C ASN A 416 4.12 10.21 -11.08
N ARG A 417 4.04 9.96 -9.78
CA ARG A 417 3.65 10.94 -8.74
C ARG A 417 4.66 10.87 -7.59
N SER A 418 5.92 11.22 -7.88
CA SER A 418 7.07 10.93 -7.03
C SER A 418 7.91 12.17 -6.72
N ILE A 419 8.60 12.14 -5.59
CA ILE A 419 9.71 13.03 -5.28
C ILE A 419 10.98 12.18 -5.39
N LEU A 420 11.93 12.65 -6.19
CA LEU A 420 13.17 11.98 -6.53
C LEU A 420 14.38 12.75 -5.97
N TYR A 421 15.35 11.99 -5.46
CA TYR A 421 16.62 12.53 -4.98
C TYR A 421 17.74 11.49 -5.09
N HIS A 422 19.01 11.91 -4.94
CA HIS A 422 20.12 10.96 -4.94
C HIS A 422 20.14 10.09 -3.68
N CYS A 423 20.70 8.89 -3.77
CA CYS A 423 20.76 7.90 -2.68
C CYS A 423 22.16 7.77 -2.05
N SER A 424 23.13 8.58 -2.46
CA SER A 424 24.56 8.39 -2.14
C SER A 424 24.99 8.83 -0.74
N ASP A 425 24.07 9.40 0.07
CA ASP A 425 24.36 9.87 1.43
C ASP A 425 23.18 9.60 2.35
N ALA A 426 23.43 8.91 3.47
CA ALA A 426 22.40 8.50 4.44
C ALA A 426 21.69 9.71 5.10
N SER A 427 22.34 10.87 5.22
CA SER A 427 21.76 12.09 5.82
C SER A 427 20.57 12.65 5.03
N VAL A 428 20.39 12.18 3.79
CA VAL A 428 19.24 12.55 2.93
C VAL A 428 17.91 12.18 3.59
N ASN A 429 17.83 11.05 4.31
CA ASN A 429 16.59 10.60 4.93
C ASN A 429 16.07 11.62 5.95
N ASP A 430 16.88 12.03 6.91
CA ASP A 430 16.48 12.95 7.97
C ASP A 430 16.14 14.33 7.41
N TRP A 431 16.98 14.81 6.51
CA TRP A 431 16.77 16.11 5.89
C TRP A 431 15.50 16.17 5.03
N LEU A 432 15.26 15.18 4.18
CA LEU A 432 14.10 15.16 3.29
C LEU A 432 12.80 14.94 4.09
N ASN A 433 12.84 14.08 5.13
CA ASN A 433 11.72 13.92 6.05
C ASN A 433 11.36 15.26 6.73
N LYS A 434 12.36 15.99 7.24
CA LYS A 434 12.15 17.30 7.84
C LYS A 434 11.58 18.31 6.83
N ARG A 435 12.07 18.32 5.60
CA ARG A 435 11.61 19.22 4.53
C ARG A 435 10.15 18.95 4.13
N LEU A 436 9.74 17.69 4.13
CA LEU A 436 8.37 17.25 3.80
C LEU A 436 7.43 17.20 5.01
N ASP A 437 7.91 17.65 6.18
CA ASP A 437 7.19 17.59 7.46
C ASP A 437 6.72 16.16 7.80
N ARG A 438 7.56 15.16 7.52
CA ARG A 438 7.28 13.74 7.74
C ARG A 438 8.06 13.17 8.92
N THR A 439 7.50 12.15 9.54
CA THR A 439 8.12 11.39 10.65
C THR A 439 8.23 9.91 10.28
N GLU A 440 8.88 9.63 9.14
CA GLU A 440 9.11 8.24 8.70
C GLU A 440 10.40 7.70 9.32
N PHE A 441 10.36 6.46 9.81
CA PHE A 441 11.50 5.78 10.41
C PHE A 441 12.22 4.86 9.42
N MET A 442 11.50 4.38 8.40
CA MET A 442 12.13 3.61 7.32
C MET A 442 12.80 4.55 6.33
N PRO A 443 14.01 4.24 5.86
CA PRO A 443 14.61 4.91 4.72
C PRO A 443 13.69 4.92 3.50
N PHE A 444 13.90 5.90 2.62
CA PHE A 444 13.13 5.99 1.38
C PHE A 444 13.41 4.82 0.46
N ALA A 445 12.41 4.46 -0.35
CA ALA A 445 12.53 3.35 -1.28
C ALA A 445 13.51 3.67 -2.41
N PRO A 446 14.39 2.74 -2.81
CA PRO A 446 15.16 2.88 -4.04
C PRO A 446 14.31 2.56 -5.26
N ALA A 447 14.34 3.43 -6.27
CA ALA A 447 13.93 3.10 -7.62
C ALA A 447 15.19 2.75 -8.43
N THR A 448 15.31 1.49 -8.80
CA THR A 448 16.51 0.93 -9.44
C THR A 448 16.16 0.46 -10.85
N ILE A 449 17.01 0.79 -11.82
CA ILE A 449 16.86 0.33 -13.20
C ILE A 449 16.96 -1.20 -13.27
N GLU A 450 16.15 -1.85 -14.10
CA GLU A 450 16.06 -3.31 -14.18
C GLU A 450 17.41 -4.02 -14.40
N ASP A 451 18.30 -3.42 -15.20
CA ASP A 451 19.63 -3.97 -15.49
C ASP A 451 20.53 -4.12 -14.25
N GLU A 452 20.31 -3.30 -13.23
CA GLU A 452 21.10 -3.32 -11.99
C GLU A 452 20.42 -4.06 -10.83
N ALA A 453 19.19 -4.54 -11.01
CA ALA A 453 18.39 -5.13 -9.96
C ALA A 453 19.08 -6.32 -9.29
N LYS A 454 19.55 -7.30 -10.06
CA LYS A 454 20.23 -8.51 -9.53
C LYS A 454 21.60 -8.22 -8.90
N ALA A 455 22.29 -7.18 -9.35
CA ALA A 455 23.55 -6.75 -8.74
C ALA A 455 23.34 -5.97 -7.43
N SER A 456 22.16 -5.34 -7.30
CA SER A 456 21.78 -4.53 -6.14
C SER A 456 21.16 -5.36 -5.02
N PHE A 457 20.35 -6.38 -5.37
CA PHE A 457 19.52 -7.14 -4.44
C PHE A 457 19.73 -8.65 -4.64
N SER A 458 20.04 -9.37 -3.58
CA SER A 458 20.52 -10.76 -3.66
C SER A 458 19.43 -11.84 -3.66
N ASP A 459 18.20 -11.51 -3.26
CA ASP A 459 17.10 -12.46 -3.02
C ASP A 459 15.84 -12.15 -3.82
N LEU A 460 15.99 -11.61 -5.03
CA LEU A 460 14.87 -11.26 -5.91
C LEU A 460 14.28 -12.44 -6.68
N ASP A 461 14.97 -13.58 -6.76
CA ASP A 461 14.52 -14.71 -7.59
C ASP A 461 13.10 -15.17 -7.20
N GLY A 462 12.19 -15.11 -8.18
CA GLY A 462 10.76 -15.37 -8.01
C GLY A 462 9.96 -14.23 -7.35
N CYS A 463 10.60 -13.09 -7.09
CA CYS A 463 9.98 -11.88 -6.53
C CYS A 463 10.18 -10.64 -7.41
N GLU A 464 10.79 -10.77 -8.59
CA GLU A 464 11.10 -9.65 -9.47
C GLU A 464 9.85 -8.83 -9.79
N HIS A 465 8.73 -9.50 -10.08
CA HIS A 465 7.45 -8.84 -10.34
C HIS A 465 6.92 -8.08 -9.13
N THR A 466 7.01 -8.67 -7.95
CA THR A 466 6.61 -8.05 -6.67
C THR A 466 7.45 -6.83 -6.34
N ALA A 467 8.75 -6.88 -6.66
CA ALA A 467 9.69 -5.78 -6.45
C ALA A 467 9.46 -4.59 -7.40
N GLU A 468 8.74 -4.75 -8.52
CA GLU A 468 8.33 -3.61 -9.36
C GLU A 468 7.41 -2.64 -8.62
N PHE A 469 6.70 -3.11 -7.57
CA PHE A 469 5.63 -2.37 -6.87
C PHE A 469 5.96 -1.99 -5.42
N MET A 470 7.20 -2.11 -4.97
CA MET A 470 7.61 -1.81 -3.57
C MET A 470 6.86 -2.66 -2.51
N THR A 471 6.45 -3.88 -2.84
CA THR A 471 5.62 -4.72 -1.95
C THR A 471 6.40 -5.83 -1.23
N ILE A 472 7.71 -5.83 -1.33
CA ILE A 472 8.62 -6.75 -0.62
C ILE A 472 9.91 -6.01 -0.24
N THR A 473 10.59 -6.45 0.82
CA THR A 473 12.00 -6.08 1.09
C THR A 473 12.94 -7.11 0.51
N SER A 474 14.16 -6.69 0.20
CA SER A 474 15.22 -7.52 -0.33
C SER A 474 16.56 -7.18 0.29
N ASP A 475 17.44 -8.17 0.44
CA ASP A 475 18.79 -7.98 0.98
C ASP A 475 19.65 -7.18 0.00
N CYS A 476 20.26 -6.11 0.50
CA CYS A 476 21.14 -5.26 -0.29
C CYS A 476 22.54 -5.87 -0.44
N SER A 477 23.06 -5.87 -1.66
CA SER A 477 24.47 -6.22 -1.89
C SER A 477 25.41 -5.24 -1.18
N GLU A 478 26.63 -5.64 -0.92
CA GLU A 478 27.63 -4.78 -0.28
C GLU A 478 27.93 -3.54 -1.13
N GLN A 479 27.95 -3.69 -2.46
CA GLN A 479 28.10 -2.57 -3.38
C GLN A 479 26.95 -1.59 -3.24
N PHE A 480 25.69 -2.06 -3.21
CA PHE A 480 24.52 -1.21 -3.06
C PHE A 480 24.55 -0.45 -1.73
N ARG A 481 24.90 -1.10 -0.62
CA ARG A 481 25.04 -0.47 0.70
C ARG A 481 26.04 0.69 0.70
N ARG A 482 27.11 0.58 -0.09
CA ARG A 482 28.12 1.65 -0.23
C ARG A 482 27.68 2.78 -1.15
N THR A 483 26.98 2.48 -2.25
CA THR A 483 26.62 3.46 -3.27
C THR A 483 25.30 4.16 -3.01
N CYS A 484 24.35 3.48 -2.31
CA CYS A 484 23.00 3.95 -2.04
C CYS A 484 22.62 3.88 -0.55
N PRO A 485 23.45 4.39 0.39
CA PRO A 485 23.21 4.24 1.83
C PRO A 485 21.89 4.88 2.32
N ALA A 486 21.37 5.90 1.60
CA ALA A 486 20.08 6.52 1.94
C ALA A 486 18.87 5.61 1.70
N ALA A 487 19.04 4.50 0.96
CA ALA A 487 17.96 3.57 0.63
C ALA A 487 18.06 2.23 1.38
N VAL A 488 19.04 2.09 2.28
CA VAL A 488 19.30 0.86 3.03
C VAL A 488 18.71 0.94 4.43
N HIS A 489 17.90 -0.03 4.81
CA HIS A 489 17.32 -0.18 6.14
C HIS A 489 18.41 -0.60 7.16
N VAL A 490 18.13 -0.43 8.46
CA VAL A 490 19.05 -0.77 9.55
C VAL A 490 19.43 -2.25 9.54
N ASP A 491 18.53 -3.13 9.10
CA ASP A 491 18.75 -4.58 8.96
C ASP A 491 19.49 -4.96 7.66
N GLY A 492 19.91 -4.00 6.87
CA GLY A 492 20.64 -4.21 5.62
C GLY A 492 19.77 -4.56 4.41
N THR A 493 18.44 -4.50 4.55
CA THR A 493 17.50 -4.67 3.45
C THR A 493 17.14 -3.33 2.80
N ALA A 494 16.42 -3.38 1.68
CA ALA A 494 15.71 -2.23 1.10
C ALA A 494 14.34 -2.68 0.59
N ARG A 495 13.46 -1.72 0.30
CA ARG A 495 12.16 -1.96 -0.35
C ARG A 495 12.23 -1.47 -1.79
N PRO A 496 12.74 -2.28 -2.73
CA PRO A 496 13.02 -1.84 -4.09
C PRO A 496 11.76 -1.56 -4.90
N GLN A 497 11.88 -0.61 -5.82
CA GLN A 497 11.12 -0.52 -7.03
C GLN A 497 12.04 -0.87 -8.21
N ILE A 498 11.77 -1.95 -8.92
CA ILE A 498 12.48 -2.27 -10.15
C ILE A 498 11.77 -1.58 -11.30
N VAL A 499 12.49 -0.65 -11.97
CA VAL A 499 11.92 0.16 -13.05
C VAL A 499 12.25 -0.48 -14.39
N ARG A 500 11.22 -1.03 -15.05
CA ARG A 500 11.34 -1.66 -16.36
C ARG A 500 11.08 -0.64 -17.48
N LYS A 501 11.83 -0.79 -18.56
CA LYS A 501 11.70 0.06 -19.76
C LYS A 501 10.32 -0.05 -20.40
N GLN A 502 9.75 -1.27 -20.41
CA GLN A 502 8.46 -1.55 -21.04
C GLN A 502 7.30 -0.91 -20.29
N THR A 503 7.37 -0.84 -18.95
CA THR A 503 6.25 -0.39 -18.11
C THR A 503 6.29 1.11 -17.84
N ASN A 504 7.49 1.71 -17.73
CA ASN A 504 7.65 3.15 -17.57
C ASN A 504 8.89 3.65 -18.31
N PRO A 505 8.82 3.80 -19.63
CA PRO A 505 9.98 4.19 -20.46
C PRO A 505 10.59 5.54 -20.07
N SER A 506 9.77 6.52 -19.68
CA SER A 506 10.26 7.84 -19.28
C SER A 506 11.01 7.80 -17.94
N PHE A 507 10.49 7.08 -16.94
CA PHE A 507 11.20 6.95 -15.67
C PHE A 507 12.46 6.09 -15.81
N HIS A 508 12.40 5.02 -16.60
CA HIS A 508 13.57 4.21 -16.94
C HIS A 508 14.66 5.06 -17.60
N ARG A 509 14.30 5.90 -18.60
CA ARG A 509 15.23 6.81 -19.26
C ARG A 509 15.83 7.81 -18.27
N THR A 510 15.06 8.34 -17.33
CA THR A 510 15.60 9.21 -16.27
C THR A 510 16.71 8.51 -15.48
N LEU A 511 16.47 7.24 -15.07
CA LEU A 511 17.48 6.45 -14.33
C LEU A 511 18.70 6.09 -15.21
N GLU A 512 18.48 5.81 -16.48
CA GLU A 512 19.57 5.54 -17.44
C GLU A 512 20.46 6.76 -17.64
N GLU A 513 19.88 7.96 -17.81
CA GLU A 513 20.62 9.21 -17.91
C GLU A 513 21.36 9.54 -16.59
N TYR A 514 20.70 9.28 -15.44
CA TYR A 514 21.34 9.44 -14.14
C TYR A 514 22.52 8.48 -13.96
N ARG A 515 22.41 7.23 -14.41
CA ARG A 515 23.52 6.25 -14.42
C ARG A 515 24.69 6.71 -15.27
N LYS A 516 24.44 7.33 -16.43
CA LYS A 516 25.51 7.87 -17.28
C LYS A 516 26.32 8.99 -16.58
N LEU A 517 25.65 9.77 -15.73
CA LEU A 517 26.28 10.87 -14.99
C LEU A 517 27.00 10.41 -13.72
N THR A 518 26.48 9.40 -13.04
CA THR A 518 26.91 9.05 -11.68
C THR A 518 27.54 7.67 -11.55
N GLY A 519 27.31 6.78 -12.51
CA GLY A 519 27.68 5.36 -12.43
C GLY A 519 26.69 4.49 -11.64
N VAL A 520 25.57 5.06 -11.16
CA VAL A 520 24.55 4.38 -10.33
C VAL A 520 23.17 4.54 -10.97
N GLY A 521 22.48 3.45 -11.27
CA GLY A 521 21.14 3.44 -11.87
C GLY A 521 20.01 3.44 -10.84
N THR A 522 20.22 4.08 -9.68
CA THR A 522 19.29 4.10 -8.56
C THR A 522 19.12 5.51 -7.99
N VAL A 523 17.89 5.90 -7.71
CA VAL A 523 17.53 7.12 -6.98
C VAL A 523 16.60 6.81 -5.81
N VAL A 524 16.54 7.70 -4.83
CA VAL A 524 15.47 7.68 -3.81
C VAL A 524 14.17 8.05 -4.49
N ASN A 525 13.11 7.27 -4.21
CA ASN A 525 11.74 7.53 -4.63
C ASN A 525 10.81 7.58 -3.40
N THR A 526 10.13 8.69 -3.22
CA THR A 526 9.07 8.83 -2.22
C THR A 526 7.83 9.47 -2.81
N SER A 527 6.69 9.31 -2.13
CA SER A 527 5.39 9.79 -2.63
C SER A 527 5.35 11.32 -2.73
N PHE A 528 4.77 11.81 -3.83
CA PHE A 528 4.55 13.24 -4.03
C PHE A 528 3.25 13.66 -3.35
N ASN A 529 3.35 14.05 -2.10
CA ASN A 529 2.29 14.61 -1.27
C ASN A 529 2.89 15.32 -0.06
N MET A 530 2.15 16.23 0.52
CA MET A 530 2.47 16.75 1.85
C MET A 530 2.05 15.76 2.94
N HIS A 531 2.56 15.96 4.17
CA HIS A 531 2.22 15.10 5.32
C HIS A 531 0.70 15.00 5.49
N GLU A 532 0.20 13.77 5.76
CA GLU A 532 -1.22 13.44 5.92
C GLU A 532 -2.13 13.70 4.69
N GLU A 533 -1.60 14.12 3.56
CA GLU A 533 -2.35 14.23 2.31
C GLU A 533 -2.22 12.94 1.46
N PRO A 534 -3.22 12.62 0.62
CA PRO A 534 -3.06 11.63 -0.44
C PRO A 534 -1.98 12.06 -1.45
N ILE A 535 -1.41 11.11 -2.18
CA ILE A 535 -0.54 11.38 -3.33
C ILE A 535 -1.30 12.31 -4.30
N VAL A 536 -0.61 13.28 -4.91
CA VAL A 536 -1.21 14.23 -5.86
C VAL A 536 -1.89 13.51 -7.02
N CYS A 537 -3.04 14.01 -7.44
CA CYS A 537 -3.83 13.45 -8.54
C CYS A 537 -3.81 14.34 -9.77
N VAL A 538 -4.26 15.59 -9.62
CA VAL A 538 -4.38 16.56 -10.71
C VAL A 538 -3.16 17.48 -10.77
N PRO A 539 -2.90 18.15 -11.92
CA PRO A 539 -1.78 19.10 -12.05
C PRO A 539 -1.78 20.20 -10.98
N GLU A 540 -2.94 20.72 -10.59
CA GLU A 540 -3.10 21.74 -9.55
C GLU A 540 -2.62 21.24 -8.18
N ASP A 541 -2.87 19.97 -7.85
CA ASP A 541 -2.35 19.37 -6.63
C ASP A 541 -0.82 19.31 -6.63
N ALA A 542 -0.23 18.95 -7.79
CA ALA A 542 1.21 18.88 -7.96
C ALA A 542 1.86 20.26 -7.77
N VAL A 543 1.32 21.29 -8.42
CA VAL A 543 1.85 22.66 -8.31
C VAL A 543 1.73 23.18 -6.88
N ARG A 544 0.57 23.00 -6.22
CA ARG A 544 0.38 23.39 -4.81
C ARG A 544 1.34 22.66 -3.86
N SER A 545 1.48 21.33 -4.03
CA SER A 545 2.36 20.53 -3.17
C SER A 545 3.84 20.86 -3.41
N PHE A 546 4.22 21.19 -4.64
CA PHE A 546 5.55 21.70 -4.99
C PHE A 546 5.89 23.00 -4.26
N ILE A 547 4.99 23.98 -4.29
CA ILE A 547 5.16 25.28 -3.63
C ILE A 547 5.21 25.08 -2.09
N ARG A 548 4.25 24.35 -1.51
CA ARG A 548 4.15 24.13 -0.05
C ARG A 548 5.31 23.32 0.50
N GLY A 549 5.80 22.34 -0.25
CA GLY A 549 6.93 21.50 0.12
C GLY A 549 8.28 22.17 -0.10
N HIS A 550 8.30 23.38 -0.64
CA HIS A 550 9.53 24.10 -1.00
C HIS A 550 10.49 23.24 -1.80
N LEU A 551 9.97 22.39 -2.70
CA LEU A 551 10.78 21.50 -3.53
C LEU A 551 11.59 22.34 -4.55
N ASP A 552 12.75 21.84 -5.02
CA ASP A 552 13.62 22.66 -5.86
C ASP A 552 13.08 22.78 -7.28
N TYR A 553 12.65 21.65 -7.85
CA TYR A 553 12.12 21.57 -9.21
C TYR A 553 10.87 20.70 -9.26
N LEU A 554 9.94 21.07 -10.15
CA LEU A 554 8.79 20.25 -10.54
C LEU A 554 8.90 19.91 -12.01
N ALA A 555 9.14 18.64 -12.33
CA ALA A 555 9.01 18.10 -13.67
C ALA A 555 7.58 17.59 -13.85
N ILE A 556 6.78 18.28 -14.65
CA ILE A 556 5.36 18.02 -14.86
C ILE A 556 5.03 17.93 -16.35
N GLY A 557 4.72 16.73 -16.84
CA GLY A 557 4.68 16.45 -18.28
C GLY A 557 6.02 16.87 -18.94
N PRO A 558 5.97 17.62 -20.04
CA PRO A 558 7.16 18.13 -20.72
C PRO A 558 7.74 19.41 -20.08
N TYR A 559 7.13 19.93 -19.01
CA TYR A 559 7.53 21.19 -18.42
C TYR A 559 8.39 21.01 -17.17
N LEU A 560 9.42 21.84 -17.04
CA LEU A 560 10.21 22.00 -15.83
C LEU A 560 9.90 23.35 -15.19
N VAL A 561 9.47 23.33 -13.93
CA VAL A 561 9.23 24.52 -13.11
C VAL A 561 10.30 24.60 -12.04
N GLU A 562 10.99 25.72 -11.96
CA GLU A 562 12.00 26.02 -10.95
C GLU A 562 11.35 26.74 -9.76
N ASN A 563 11.72 26.37 -8.53
CA ASN A 563 11.30 27.13 -7.37
C ASN A 563 12.11 28.43 -7.29
N PRO A 564 11.45 29.61 -7.20
CA PRO A 564 12.17 30.89 -7.08
C PRO A 564 13.11 30.96 -5.88
N LYS A 565 12.88 30.13 -4.86
CA LYS A 565 13.71 30.01 -3.65
C LYS A 565 14.29 28.60 -3.57
N LEU A 566 15.39 28.36 -4.26
CA LEU A 566 16.08 27.08 -4.19
C LEU A 566 16.57 26.78 -2.77
N GLY A 567 16.31 25.54 -2.33
CA GLY A 567 16.84 25.02 -1.07
C GLY A 567 18.35 24.72 -1.13
N PRO A 568 19.02 24.54 0.02
CA PRO A 568 20.40 24.09 0.06
C PRO A 568 20.53 22.67 -0.49
N VAL A 569 21.65 22.38 -1.13
CA VAL A 569 22.07 21.00 -1.46
C VAL A 569 22.49 20.32 -0.16
N VAL A 570 21.94 19.14 0.12
CA VAL A 570 22.23 18.36 1.33
C VAL A 570 22.71 16.95 0.94
N GLY A 571 23.61 16.41 1.76
CA GLY A 571 24.31 15.18 1.46
C GLY A 571 25.47 15.40 0.49
N LYS A 572 26.12 14.33 0.10
CA LYS A 572 27.20 14.32 -0.89
C LYS A 572 26.65 13.76 -2.21
N PRO A 573 26.35 14.62 -3.21
CA PRO A 573 25.91 14.14 -4.50
C PRO A 573 26.91 13.13 -5.10
N PRO A 574 26.44 12.16 -5.88
CA PRO A 574 27.32 11.17 -6.47
C PRO A 574 28.30 11.82 -7.45
N ARG A 575 29.57 11.46 -7.35
CA ARG A 575 30.59 11.86 -8.34
C ARG A 575 30.83 10.69 -9.29
N ARG A 576 30.95 10.99 -10.58
CA ARG A 576 31.39 10.00 -11.57
C ARG A 576 32.77 9.48 -11.14
N GLN A 577 32.92 8.18 -10.93
CA GLN A 577 34.23 7.56 -10.87
C GLN A 577 34.83 7.67 -12.27
N THR A 578 35.65 8.70 -12.49
CA THR A 578 36.51 8.76 -13.68
C THR A 578 37.48 7.58 -13.58
N ALA A 579 37.34 6.61 -14.46
CA ALA A 579 38.34 5.58 -14.64
C ALA A 579 39.67 6.30 -14.97
N GLY A 580 40.61 6.34 -14.00
CA GLY A 580 41.95 6.83 -14.15
C GLY A 580 42.27 8.16 -13.46
N ASP A 581 42.30 8.18 -12.14
CA ASP A 581 43.22 9.04 -11.40
C ASP A 581 44.09 8.16 -10.47
N PRO A 582 45.35 7.88 -10.82
CA PRO A 582 46.24 7.09 -9.97
C PRO A 582 46.86 7.91 -8.82
N SER A 583 46.46 9.15 -8.60
CA SER A 583 46.98 9.98 -7.52
C SER A 583 46.16 9.80 -6.24
N GLY A 584 46.39 8.72 -5.51
CA GLY A 584 45.94 8.53 -4.14
C GLY A 584 46.55 9.59 -3.19
N ARG A 585 45.98 10.78 -3.12
CA ARG A 585 46.15 11.64 -1.95
C ARG A 585 45.02 11.36 -0.95
N ARG A 586 45.42 10.66 0.10
CA ARG A 586 44.68 10.60 1.35
C ARG A 586 44.77 11.99 1.98
N ASP A 587 43.69 12.73 1.97
CA ASP A 587 43.57 13.87 2.88
C ASP A 587 43.05 13.33 4.21
N ALA A 588 43.84 13.61 5.27
CA ALA A 588 43.64 13.23 6.65
C ALA A 588 42.49 14.03 7.31
#